data_fefea7b9833bf62cd55e4ac33b070ea2
#
_entry.id   fefea7b9833bf62cd55e4ac33b070ea2
#
_cell.length_a   1.000
_cell.length_b   1.000
_cell.length_c   1.000
_cell.angle_alpha   90.00
_cell.angle_beta   90.00
_cell.angle_gamma   90.00
#
_symmetry.space_group_name_H-M   'P 1'
#
loop_
_entity.id
_entity.type
_entity.pdbx_description
1 polymer ?
#
loop_
_entity_poly.entity_id
_entity_poly.type
_entity_poly.pdbx_seq_one_letter_code
_entity_poly.pdbx_strand_id
1 'polypeptide(L)'
;MGKKIAAFFDIDGTLTREALMIKHFKQLVKYEVIDESVWNEKIKPVYEAYDQRFKEYDSYLYLIAQIYKDKLKNINKYFNQYIAANVVDKNWNVVYKYTRNRIEYHKENGHLIFFISGSPDFLVEEMAKKYGITDYKGTTYLTDDNNNFTGELIQMWDSKSKRKQMLEFIDKYDIDIEKSYAYGDTSGDFSMLKKMKHGIAINPTKELLELIRNDEKAKNTVDIIVERKDVIYNLSPDVRILDI
;
A
#
# COMPACT_ATOMS: atom_id res chain seq x y z
N MET A 1 -20.64 -18.25 -17.32
CA MET A 1 -20.79 -17.49 -16.05
C MET A 1 -20.53 -16.03 -16.33
N GLY A 2 -21.26 -15.10 -15.67
CA GLY A 2 -20.97 -13.66 -15.84
C GLY A 2 -19.64 -13.27 -15.21
N LYS A 3 -19.06 -12.15 -15.67
CA LYS A 3 -17.82 -11.58 -15.11
C LYS A 3 -17.98 -11.29 -13.61
N LYS A 4 -16.90 -11.44 -12.84
CA LYS A 4 -16.89 -11.27 -11.39
C LYS A 4 -16.66 -9.82 -10.99
N ILE A 5 -17.29 -9.40 -9.91
CA ILE A 5 -17.02 -8.09 -9.30
C ILE A 5 -15.80 -8.21 -8.38
N ALA A 6 -14.92 -7.23 -8.40
CA ALA A 6 -13.70 -7.21 -7.62
C ALA A 6 -13.44 -5.87 -6.93
N ALA A 7 -12.62 -5.92 -5.89
CA ALA A 7 -12.10 -4.75 -5.20
C ALA A 7 -10.58 -4.85 -5.07
N PHE A 8 -9.86 -3.86 -5.58
CA PHE A 8 -8.41 -3.76 -5.53
C PHE A 8 -8.02 -2.74 -4.47
N PHE A 9 -7.17 -3.12 -3.55
CA PHE A 9 -6.72 -2.25 -2.47
C PHE A 9 -5.20 -2.09 -2.50
N ASP A 10 -4.72 -0.85 -2.40
CA ASP A 10 -3.41 -0.61 -1.82
C ASP A 10 -3.45 -0.84 -0.31
N ILE A 11 -2.29 -0.94 0.34
CA ILE A 11 -2.18 -1.21 1.78
C ILE A 11 -1.72 0.03 2.54
N ASP A 12 -0.52 0.52 2.25
CA ASP A 12 0.13 1.55 3.03
C ASP A 12 -0.48 2.93 2.75
N GLY A 13 -1.07 3.59 3.75
CA GLY A 13 -1.81 4.84 3.57
C GLY A 13 -3.27 4.65 3.14
N THR A 14 -3.61 3.50 2.56
CA THR A 14 -4.97 3.15 2.12
C THR A 14 -5.71 2.26 3.11
N LEU A 15 -5.12 1.14 3.50
CA LEU A 15 -5.64 0.26 4.55
C LEU A 15 -4.96 0.58 5.88
N THR A 16 -3.65 0.54 5.96
CA THR A 16 -2.87 0.86 7.16
C THR A 16 -2.56 2.36 7.25
N ARG A 17 -2.47 2.88 8.48
CA ARG A 17 -2.14 4.30 8.72
C ARG A 17 -0.64 4.59 8.64
N GLU A 18 0.19 3.59 8.82
CA GLU A 18 1.65 3.66 8.75
C GLU A 18 2.13 2.51 7.88
N ALA A 19 3.13 2.78 7.03
CA ALA A 19 3.68 1.78 6.14
C ALA A 19 4.21 0.55 6.90
N LEU A 20 3.83 -0.64 6.45
CA LEU A 20 4.24 -1.91 7.04
C LEU A 20 5.75 -2.10 7.01
N MET A 21 6.40 -1.64 5.94
CA MET A 21 7.85 -1.68 5.81
C MET A 21 8.55 -0.96 6.97
N ILE A 22 8.03 0.19 7.42
CA ILE A 22 8.60 0.96 8.53
C ILE A 22 8.47 0.18 9.85
N LYS A 23 7.32 -0.42 10.09
CA LYS A 23 7.09 -1.25 11.28
C LYS A 23 8.00 -2.46 11.30
N HIS A 24 8.20 -3.08 10.15
CA HIS A 24 9.08 -4.21 10.00
C HIS A 24 10.55 -3.81 10.20
N PHE A 25 10.98 -2.68 9.64
CA PHE A 25 12.33 -2.14 9.86
C PHE A 25 12.61 -1.90 11.36
N LYS A 26 11.69 -1.23 12.07
CA LYS A 26 11.79 -1.02 13.52
C LYS A 26 11.86 -2.35 14.29
N GLN A 27 11.17 -3.38 13.83
CA GLN A 27 11.23 -4.70 14.46
C GLN A 27 12.56 -5.42 14.21
N LEU A 28 13.14 -5.27 12.99
CA LEU A 28 14.50 -5.77 12.67
C LEU A 28 15.57 -5.11 13.54
N VAL A 29 15.46 -3.80 13.79
CA VAL A 29 16.33 -3.09 14.72
C VAL A 29 16.14 -3.61 16.14
N LYS A 30 14.91 -3.79 16.60
CA LYS A 30 14.61 -4.30 17.94
C LYS A 30 15.15 -5.71 18.18
N TYR A 31 15.25 -6.53 17.14
CA TYR A 31 15.83 -7.88 17.20
C TYR A 31 17.34 -7.92 16.91
N GLU A 32 17.98 -6.74 16.86
CA GLU A 32 19.41 -6.59 16.60
C GLU A 32 19.87 -7.19 15.25
N VAL A 33 18.92 -7.40 14.32
CA VAL A 33 19.22 -7.84 12.94
C VAL A 33 19.81 -6.69 12.14
N ILE A 34 19.35 -5.47 12.42
CA ILE A 34 19.88 -4.21 11.89
C ILE A 34 20.38 -3.40 13.08
N ASP A 35 21.61 -2.90 12.98
CA ASP A 35 22.19 -2.05 14.00
C ASP A 35 21.35 -0.80 14.24
N GLU A 36 21.14 -0.44 15.51
CA GLU A 36 20.30 0.69 15.91
C GLU A 36 20.84 2.05 15.39
N SER A 37 22.14 2.16 15.17
CA SER A 37 22.75 3.37 14.59
C SER A 37 22.18 3.69 13.21
N VAL A 38 21.79 2.67 12.43
CA VAL A 38 21.18 2.87 11.11
C VAL A 38 19.85 3.61 11.22
N TRP A 39 19.06 3.29 12.22
CA TRP A 39 17.83 4.03 12.51
C TRP A 39 18.15 5.44 13.01
N ASN A 40 18.94 5.54 14.07
CA ASN A 40 19.19 6.79 14.77
C ASN A 40 19.91 7.84 13.91
N GLU A 41 20.88 7.42 13.09
CA GLU A 41 21.73 8.35 12.33
C GLU A 41 21.20 8.62 10.92
N LYS A 42 20.56 7.63 10.26
CA LYS A 42 20.20 7.75 8.85
C LYS A 42 18.72 7.98 8.61
N ILE A 43 17.85 7.33 9.38
CA ILE A 43 16.40 7.34 9.13
C ILE A 43 15.67 8.34 10.01
N LYS A 44 15.95 8.33 11.31
CA LYS A 44 15.27 9.15 12.30
C LYS A 44 15.27 10.66 11.97
N PRO A 45 16.37 11.28 11.53
CA PRO A 45 16.35 12.70 11.19
C PRO A 45 15.39 13.04 10.03
N VAL A 46 15.29 12.15 9.04
CA VAL A 46 14.39 12.34 7.87
C VAL A 46 12.95 12.05 8.27
N TYR A 47 12.73 11.04 9.12
CA TYR A 47 11.42 10.75 9.70
C TYR A 47 10.89 11.91 10.54
N GLU A 48 11.72 12.49 11.43
CA GLU A 48 11.35 13.63 12.27
C GLU A 48 11.02 14.86 11.42
N ALA A 49 11.79 15.13 10.37
CA ALA A 49 11.52 16.24 9.45
C ALA A 49 10.18 16.04 8.69
N TYR A 50 9.83 14.80 8.31
CA TYR A 50 8.51 14.48 7.78
C TYR A 50 7.41 14.63 8.84
N ASP A 51 7.60 14.08 10.03
CA ASP A 51 6.60 14.13 11.11
C ASP A 51 6.30 15.58 11.53
N GLN A 52 7.32 16.45 11.52
CA GLN A 52 7.22 17.89 11.74
C GLN A 52 6.69 18.67 10.52
N ARG A 53 6.39 18.00 9.39
CA ARG A 53 5.89 18.60 8.13
C ARG A 53 6.88 19.54 7.43
N PHE A 54 8.19 19.37 7.65
CA PHE A 54 9.25 20.08 6.91
C PHE A 54 9.69 19.35 5.63
N LYS A 55 9.35 18.07 5.50
CA LYS A 55 9.67 17.22 4.35
C LYS A 55 8.43 16.48 3.87
N GLU A 56 8.42 16.16 2.57
CA GLU A 56 7.38 15.36 1.95
C GLU A 56 7.51 13.86 2.29
N TYR A 57 6.38 13.16 2.28
CA TYR A 57 6.29 11.74 2.59
C TYR A 57 7.14 10.87 1.66
N ASP A 58 7.11 11.14 0.35
CA ASP A 58 7.80 10.32 -0.64
C ASP A 58 9.32 10.34 -0.49
N SER A 59 9.90 11.50 -0.15
CA SER A 59 11.34 11.61 0.13
C SER A 59 11.78 10.73 1.29
N TYR A 60 10.96 10.66 2.33
CA TYR A 60 11.18 9.82 3.50
C TYR A 60 11.05 8.32 3.14
N LEU A 61 9.98 7.93 2.44
CA LEU A 61 9.76 6.54 2.02
C LEU A 61 10.87 6.03 1.11
N TYR A 62 11.29 6.85 0.14
CA TYR A 62 12.35 6.48 -0.78
C TYR A 62 13.67 6.17 -0.06
N LEU A 63 14.09 7.03 0.87
CA LEU A 63 15.30 6.80 1.67
C LEU A 63 15.21 5.49 2.47
N ILE A 64 14.08 5.27 3.15
CA ILE A 64 13.87 4.04 3.91
C ILE A 64 13.92 2.83 3.00
N ALA A 65 13.24 2.85 1.86
CA ALA A 65 13.22 1.73 0.93
C ALA A 65 14.62 1.35 0.44
N GLN A 66 15.49 2.33 0.17
CA GLN A 66 16.89 2.08 -0.22
C GLN A 66 17.68 1.43 0.92
N ILE A 67 17.64 2.02 2.11
CA ILE A 67 18.34 1.47 3.28
C ILE A 67 17.80 0.09 3.64
N TYR A 68 16.50 -0.10 3.61
CA TYR A 68 15.83 -1.36 3.91
C TYR A 68 16.27 -2.48 2.95
N LYS A 69 16.27 -2.21 1.65
CA LYS A 69 16.74 -3.13 0.63
C LYS A 69 18.18 -3.59 0.90
N ASP A 70 19.10 -2.63 1.19
CA ASP A 70 20.49 -2.91 1.44
C ASP A 70 20.71 -3.71 2.74
N LYS A 71 19.90 -3.42 3.76
CA LYS A 71 20.00 -4.07 5.08
C LYS A 71 19.38 -5.46 5.13
N LEU A 72 18.42 -5.75 4.25
CA LEU A 72 17.88 -7.11 4.10
C LEU A 72 18.85 -8.07 3.39
N LYS A 73 19.81 -7.56 2.63
CA LYS A 73 20.78 -8.40 1.92
C LYS A 73 21.47 -9.39 2.88
N ASN A 74 21.57 -10.64 2.45
CA ASN A 74 22.11 -11.80 3.19
C ASN A 74 21.25 -12.26 4.39
N ILE A 75 20.10 -11.64 4.67
CA ILE A 75 19.16 -12.16 5.67
C ILE A 75 18.37 -13.31 5.03
N ASN A 76 18.21 -14.41 5.79
CA ASN A 76 17.44 -15.57 5.34
C ASN A 76 15.95 -15.24 5.28
N LYS A 77 15.28 -15.58 4.17
CA LYS A 77 13.87 -15.25 3.93
C LYS A 77 12.90 -15.86 4.95
N TYR A 78 13.20 -17.06 5.46
CA TYR A 78 12.32 -17.73 6.44
C TYR A 78 12.39 -17.06 7.80
N PHE A 79 13.61 -16.63 8.20
CA PHE A 79 13.78 -15.83 9.41
C PHE A 79 13.06 -14.49 9.28
N ASN A 80 13.22 -13.83 8.13
CA ASN A 80 12.51 -12.59 7.83
C ASN A 80 10.99 -12.76 7.81
N GLN A 81 10.48 -13.87 7.26
CA GLN A 81 9.05 -14.19 7.24
C GLN A 81 8.49 -14.33 8.66
N TYR A 82 9.23 -14.96 9.57
CA TYR A 82 8.83 -15.04 10.98
C TYR A 82 8.68 -13.64 11.61
N ILE A 83 9.61 -12.73 11.32
CA ILE A 83 9.54 -11.35 11.82
C ILE A 83 8.36 -10.61 11.17
N ALA A 84 8.16 -10.76 9.88
CA ALA A 84 7.04 -10.17 9.14
C ALA A 84 5.68 -10.62 9.70
N ALA A 85 5.51 -11.91 9.95
CA ALA A 85 4.30 -12.46 10.57
C ALA A 85 4.03 -11.84 11.95
N ASN A 86 5.05 -11.69 12.79
CA ASN A 86 4.92 -11.04 14.11
C ASN A 86 4.55 -9.55 14.00
N VAL A 87 5.09 -8.85 13.01
CA VAL A 87 4.75 -7.43 12.78
C VAL A 87 3.30 -7.30 12.35
N VAL A 88 2.87 -8.11 11.40
CA VAL A 88 1.49 -8.08 10.90
C VAL A 88 0.52 -8.53 12.00
N ASP A 89 0.83 -9.58 12.75
CA ASP A 89 -0.03 -10.07 13.84
C ASP A 89 -0.38 -8.97 14.85
N LYS A 90 0.58 -8.11 15.16
CA LYS A 90 0.39 -6.98 16.11
C LYS A 90 -0.30 -5.77 15.49
N ASN A 91 -0.33 -5.64 14.16
CA ASN A 91 -0.71 -4.39 13.50
C ASN A 91 -1.84 -4.53 12.47
N TRP A 92 -2.25 -5.73 12.09
CA TRP A 92 -3.19 -5.95 10.98
C TRP A 92 -4.53 -5.22 11.11
N ASN A 93 -4.97 -4.94 12.34
CA ASN A 93 -6.22 -4.23 12.62
C ASN A 93 -6.04 -2.74 12.99
N VAL A 94 -4.79 -2.22 12.97
CA VAL A 94 -4.50 -0.78 13.16
C VAL A 94 -4.62 -0.07 11.82
N VAL A 95 -5.84 0.04 11.35
CA VAL A 95 -6.19 0.44 9.98
C VAL A 95 -7.21 1.57 9.96
N TYR A 96 -7.44 2.14 8.79
CA TYR A 96 -8.55 3.07 8.59
C TYR A 96 -9.89 2.33 8.70
N LYS A 97 -10.82 2.93 9.43
CA LYS A 97 -12.17 2.37 9.67
C LYS A 97 -12.94 2.24 8.36
N TYR A 98 -12.86 3.26 7.50
CA TYR A 98 -13.54 3.23 6.21
C TYR A 98 -13.11 2.03 5.38
N THR A 99 -11.82 1.88 5.14
CA THR A 99 -11.27 0.82 4.27
C THR A 99 -11.53 -0.57 4.84
N ARG A 100 -11.38 -0.76 6.17
CA ARG A 100 -11.76 -2.01 6.83
C ARG A 100 -13.24 -2.36 6.58
N ASN A 101 -14.15 -1.41 6.76
CA ASN A 101 -15.57 -1.65 6.54
C ASN A 101 -15.88 -1.93 5.06
N ARG A 102 -15.09 -1.35 4.14
CA ARG A 102 -15.22 -1.67 2.70
C ARG A 102 -14.77 -3.09 2.38
N ILE A 103 -13.71 -3.59 3.02
CA ILE A 103 -13.29 -5.00 2.88
C ILE A 103 -14.42 -5.93 3.34
N GLU A 104 -15.01 -5.68 4.49
CA GLU A 104 -16.13 -6.50 4.98
C GLU A 104 -17.35 -6.42 4.03
N TYR A 105 -17.71 -5.23 3.57
CA TYR A 105 -18.76 -5.06 2.56
C TYR A 105 -18.50 -5.92 1.31
N HIS A 106 -17.28 -5.95 0.80
CA HIS A 106 -16.95 -6.74 -0.38
C HIS A 106 -17.03 -8.25 -0.11
N LYS A 107 -16.63 -8.70 1.07
CA LYS A 107 -16.79 -10.11 1.47
C LYS A 107 -18.25 -10.52 1.57
N GLU A 108 -19.07 -9.72 2.23
CA GLU A 108 -20.52 -9.96 2.39
C GLU A 108 -21.25 -10.04 1.05
N ASN A 109 -20.77 -9.31 0.04
CA ASN A 109 -21.35 -9.31 -1.31
C ASN A 109 -20.68 -10.34 -2.25
N GLY A 110 -19.78 -11.17 -1.78
CA GLY A 110 -19.11 -12.20 -2.58
C GLY A 110 -18.18 -11.64 -3.66
N HIS A 111 -17.69 -10.41 -3.50
CA HIS A 111 -16.72 -9.81 -4.42
C HIS A 111 -15.34 -10.40 -4.19
N LEU A 112 -14.55 -10.52 -5.26
CA LEU A 112 -13.15 -10.88 -5.16
C LEU A 112 -12.36 -9.69 -4.59
N ILE A 113 -11.39 -9.96 -3.71
CA ILE A 113 -10.57 -8.90 -3.09
C ILE A 113 -9.10 -9.15 -3.39
N PHE A 114 -8.41 -8.10 -3.82
CA PHE A 114 -6.99 -8.13 -4.19
C PHE A 114 -6.22 -7.05 -3.45
N PHE A 115 -5.01 -7.40 -2.98
CA PHE A 115 -4.03 -6.41 -2.51
C PHE A 115 -2.96 -6.20 -3.58
N ILE A 116 -2.69 -4.94 -3.95
CA ILE A 116 -1.57 -4.54 -4.83
C ILE A 116 -0.86 -3.38 -4.14
N SER A 117 0.29 -3.65 -3.53
CA SER A 117 0.99 -2.70 -2.66
C SER A 117 2.47 -2.54 -2.99
N GLY A 118 3.00 -1.33 -2.75
CA GLY A 118 4.43 -1.07 -2.78
C GLY A 118 5.22 -1.75 -1.66
N SER A 119 4.56 -2.17 -0.59
CA SER A 119 5.16 -2.91 0.52
C SER A 119 5.80 -4.22 0.08
N PRO A 120 6.82 -4.71 0.82
CA PRO A 120 7.41 -6.04 0.59
C PRO A 120 6.35 -7.15 0.53
N ASP A 121 6.47 -8.04 -0.45
CA ASP A 121 5.50 -9.11 -0.72
C ASP A 121 5.28 -10.04 0.49
N PHE A 122 6.30 -10.32 1.29
CA PHE A 122 6.19 -11.11 2.51
C PHE A 122 5.35 -10.41 3.61
N LEU A 123 5.24 -9.08 3.63
CA LEU A 123 4.32 -8.34 4.52
C LEU A 123 2.90 -8.32 3.96
N VAL A 124 2.79 -8.12 2.63
CA VAL A 124 1.50 -8.15 1.93
C VAL A 124 0.85 -9.52 2.04
N GLU A 125 1.64 -10.60 1.93
CA GLU A 125 1.21 -11.98 2.12
C GLU A 125 0.56 -12.20 3.50
N GLU A 126 1.22 -11.75 4.56
CA GLU A 126 0.70 -11.91 5.92
C GLU A 126 -0.60 -11.08 6.14
N MET A 127 -0.67 -9.86 5.57
CA MET A 127 -1.92 -9.09 5.57
C MET A 127 -3.03 -9.80 4.78
N ALA A 128 -2.69 -10.37 3.63
CA ALA A 128 -3.62 -11.14 2.80
C ALA A 128 -4.21 -12.33 3.55
N LYS A 129 -3.37 -13.08 4.30
CA LYS A 129 -3.80 -14.19 5.17
C LYS A 129 -4.76 -13.70 6.27
N LYS A 130 -4.44 -12.59 6.96
CA LYS A 130 -5.29 -12.02 8.02
C LYS A 130 -6.66 -11.60 7.52
N TYR A 131 -6.73 -11.01 6.35
CA TYR A 131 -7.99 -10.57 5.75
C TYR A 131 -8.70 -11.67 4.92
N GLY A 132 -8.07 -12.81 4.64
CA GLY A 132 -8.65 -13.89 3.85
C GLY A 132 -9.07 -13.41 2.44
N ILE A 133 -8.18 -12.71 1.74
CA ILE A 133 -8.44 -12.14 0.41
C ILE A 133 -8.16 -13.14 -0.71
N THR A 134 -8.56 -12.80 -1.94
CA THR A 134 -8.48 -13.69 -3.11
C THR A 134 -7.04 -13.88 -3.60
N ASP A 135 -6.30 -12.78 -3.80
CA ASP A 135 -4.92 -12.81 -4.30
C ASP A 135 -4.21 -11.48 -3.98
N TYR A 136 -2.89 -11.47 -4.06
CA TYR A 136 -2.11 -10.29 -3.71
C TYR A 136 -0.84 -10.13 -4.55
N LYS A 137 -0.28 -8.92 -4.56
CA LYS A 137 1.05 -8.64 -5.08
C LYS A 137 1.70 -7.49 -4.30
N GLY A 138 2.95 -7.72 -3.88
CA GLY A 138 3.83 -6.73 -3.28
C GLY A 138 5.11 -6.54 -4.08
N THR A 139 6.01 -5.69 -3.60
CA THR A 139 7.39 -5.60 -4.09
C THR A 139 8.12 -6.89 -3.75
N THR A 140 8.54 -7.63 -4.77
CA THR A 140 9.22 -8.93 -4.57
C THR A 140 10.70 -8.71 -4.31
N TYR A 141 11.20 -9.18 -3.18
CA TYR A 141 12.61 -9.21 -2.82
C TYR A 141 13.21 -10.54 -3.25
N LEU A 142 14.21 -10.49 -4.14
CA LEU A 142 14.81 -11.69 -4.71
C LEU A 142 15.77 -12.38 -3.73
N THR A 143 15.79 -13.71 -3.80
CA THR A 143 16.66 -14.54 -2.97
C THR A 143 17.61 -15.38 -3.82
N ASP A 144 18.74 -15.74 -3.26
CA ASP A 144 19.67 -16.72 -3.81
C ASP A 144 19.21 -18.18 -3.57
N ASP A 145 20.00 -19.13 -4.04
CA ASP A 145 19.72 -20.58 -3.88
C ASP A 145 19.71 -21.03 -2.40
N ASN A 146 20.33 -20.27 -1.51
CA ASN A 146 20.34 -20.51 -0.06
C ASN A 146 19.17 -19.81 0.67
N ASN A 147 18.26 -19.19 -0.08
CA ASN A 147 17.12 -18.41 0.42
C ASN A 147 17.53 -17.17 1.23
N ASN A 148 18.67 -16.55 0.91
CA ASN A 148 19.06 -15.25 1.46
C ASN A 148 18.75 -14.16 0.47
N PHE A 149 18.28 -13.00 0.95
CA PHE A 149 18.00 -11.87 0.07
C PHE A 149 19.26 -11.37 -0.64
N THR A 150 19.16 -11.15 -1.95
CA THR A 150 20.27 -10.69 -2.80
C THR A 150 20.49 -9.18 -2.73
N GLY A 151 19.47 -8.42 -2.28
CA GLY A 151 19.42 -6.98 -2.41
C GLY A 151 18.84 -6.51 -3.75
N GLU A 152 18.35 -7.42 -4.58
CA GLU A 152 17.57 -7.11 -5.79
C GLU A 152 16.09 -7.22 -5.54
N LEU A 153 15.27 -6.47 -6.30
CA LEU A 153 13.82 -6.47 -6.16
C LEU A 153 13.09 -6.24 -7.48
N ILE A 154 11.83 -6.66 -7.51
CA ILE A 154 10.85 -6.33 -8.56
C ILE A 154 9.83 -5.40 -7.91
N GLN A 155 9.87 -4.13 -8.30
CA GLN A 155 9.05 -3.08 -7.68
C GLN A 155 7.56 -3.18 -8.01
N MET A 156 6.72 -2.71 -7.06
CA MET A 156 5.27 -2.65 -7.19
C MET A 156 4.66 -1.31 -6.71
N TRP A 157 5.47 -0.25 -6.57
CA TRP A 157 5.00 1.03 -6.01
C TRP A 157 4.57 2.08 -7.04
N ASP A 158 5.01 1.98 -8.30
CA ASP A 158 4.64 2.94 -9.34
C ASP A 158 3.34 2.55 -10.07
N SER A 159 2.71 3.55 -10.67
CA SER A 159 1.44 3.40 -11.37
C SER A 159 1.48 2.41 -12.55
N LYS A 160 2.64 2.24 -13.19
CA LYS A 160 2.81 1.30 -14.31
C LYS A 160 2.84 -0.14 -13.82
N SER A 161 3.61 -0.44 -12.76
CA SER A 161 3.71 -1.77 -12.17
C SER A 161 2.39 -2.21 -11.56
N LYS A 162 1.71 -1.33 -10.78
CA LYS A 162 0.38 -1.62 -10.23
C LYS A 162 -0.66 -1.85 -11.31
N ARG A 163 -0.66 -1.04 -12.38
CA ARG A 163 -1.56 -1.25 -13.52
C ARG A 163 -1.33 -2.60 -14.20
N LYS A 164 -0.09 -2.97 -14.44
CA LYS A 164 0.26 -4.25 -15.06
C LYS A 164 -0.31 -5.40 -14.23
N GLN A 165 -0.04 -5.42 -12.93
CA GLN A 165 -0.51 -6.46 -12.03
C GLN A 165 -2.04 -6.53 -11.95
N MET A 166 -2.71 -5.37 -11.89
CA MET A 166 -4.17 -5.32 -11.91
C MET A 166 -4.74 -5.94 -13.19
N LEU A 167 -4.16 -5.64 -14.36
CA LEU A 167 -4.59 -6.23 -15.64
C LEU A 167 -4.41 -7.76 -15.67
N GLU A 168 -3.33 -8.27 -15.09
CA GLU A 168 -3.12 -9.71 -14.95
C GLU A 168 -4.21 -10.37 -14.07
N PHE A 169 -4.60 -9.72 -12.97
CA PHE A 169 -5.70 -10.19 -12.13
C PHE A 169 -7.06 -10.10 -12.84
N ILE A 170 -7.32 -9.02 -13.60
CA ILE A 170 -8.56 -8.88 -14.39
C ILE A 170 -8.70 -10.03 -15.37
N ASP A 171 -7.66 -10.38 -16.10
CA ASP A 171 -7.65 -11.47 -17.05
C ASP A 171 -7.79 -12.85 -16.36
N LYS A 172 -6.94 -13.10 -15.36
CA LYS A 172 -6.90 -14.37 -14.61
C LYS A 172 -8.25 -14.72 -13.95
N TYR A 173 -8.98 -13.73 -13.46
CA TYR A 173 -10.20 -13.93 -12.66
C TYR A 173 -11.50 -13.56 -13.38
N ASP A 174 -11.44 -13.13 -14.65
CA ASP A 174 -12.57 -12.66 -15.46
C ASP A 174 -13.38 -11.55 -14.77
N ILE A 175 -12.73 -10.42 -14.49
CA ILE A 175 -13.28 -9.34 -13.68
C ILE A 175 -14.07 -8.33 -14.54
N ASP A 176 -15.25 -7.93 -14.05
CA ASP A 176 -16.08 -6.86 -14.60
C ASP A 176 -15.62 -5.49 -14.08
N ILE A 177 -14.84 -4.77 -14.88
CA ILE A 177 -14.33 -3.43 -14.52
C ILE A 177 -15.42 -2.38 -14.35
N GLU A 178 -16.58 -2.56 -15.02
CA GLU A 178 -17.70 -1.60 -14.94
C GLU A 178 -18.55 -1.75 -13.66
N LYS A 179 -18.21 -2.74 -12.81
CA LYS A 179 -18.85 -2.96 -11.51
C LYS A 179 -17.86 -3.05 -10.36
N SER A 180 -16.57 -2.97 -10.68
CA SER A 180 -15.48 -3.20 -9.73
C SER A 180 -14.95 -1.91 -9.12
N TYR A 181 -14.16 -2.07 -8.06
CA TYR A 181 -13.71 -1.03 -7.16
C TYR A 181 -12.18 -0.99 -7.10
N ALA A 182 -11.61 0.20 -6.85
CA ALA A 182 -10.19 0.36 -6.52
C ALA A 182 -10.02 1.40 -5.41
N TYR A 183 -9.07 1.15 -4.51
CA TYR A 183 -8.77 1.96 -3.32
C TYR A 183 -7.27 2.28 -3.31
N GLY A 184 -6.91 3.55 -3.10
CA GLY A 184 -5.52 4.00 -3.09
C GLY A 184 -5.38 5.39 -2.47
N ASP A 185 -4.16 5.84 -2.17
CA ASP A 185 -3.89 7.13 -1.53
C ASP A 185 -2.78 7.94 -2.23
N THR A 186 -1.95 7.30 -3.08
CA THR A 186 -0.84 7.96 -3.77
C THR A 186 -1.00 7.98 -5.29
N SER A 187 -0.16 8.77 -5.97
CA SER A 187 -0.07 8.81 -7.44
C SER A 187 0.22 7.44 -8.07
N GLY A 188 0.89 6.55 -7.34
CA GLY A 188 1.10 5.14 -7.74
C GLY A 188 -0.20 4.36 -7.97
N ASP A 189 -1.31 4.76 -7.33
CA ASP A 189 -2.60 4.10 -7.42
C ASP A 189 -3.50 4.66 -8.52
N PHE A 190 -3.14 5.82 -9.07
CA PHE A 190 -4.00 6.55 -10.01
C PHE A 190 -4.53 5.69 -11.15
N SER A 191 -3.67 4.85 -11.75
CA SER A 191 -4.09 3.98 -12.86
C SER A 191 -5.11 2.93 -12.44
N MET A 192 -5.08 2.42 -11.20
CA MET A 192 -6.07 1.50 -10.66
C MET A 192 -7.39 2.21 -10.41
N LEU A 193 -7.35 3.37 -9.76
CA LEU A 193 -8.52 4.19 -9.45
C LEU A 193 -9.27 4.58 -10.72
N LYS A 194 -8.57 5.10 -11.73
CA LYS A 194 -9.15 5.50 -13.03
C LYS A 194 -9.70 4.32 -13.84
N LYS A 195 -9.15 3.12 -13.68
CA LYS A 195 -9.54 1.95 -14.48
C LYS A 195 -10.87 1.38 -14.05
N MET A 196 -11.14 1.32 -12.75
CA MET A 196 -12.37 0.77 -12.20
C MET A 196 -13.54 1.77 -12.32
N LYS A 197 -14.77 1.25 -12.31
CA LYS A 197 -15.97 2.09 -12.27
C LYS A 197 -16.06 2.91 -11.00
N HIS A 198 -15.62 2.33 -9.88
CA HIS A 198 -15.65 2.95 -8.57
C HIS A 198 -14.21 3.10 -8.05
N GLY A 199 -13.59 4.24 -8.32
CA GLY A 199 -12.32 4.64 -7.73
C GLY A 199 -12.54 5.33 -6.38
N ILE A 200 -11.76 5.00 -5.37
CA ILE A 200 -11.84 5.61 -4.04
C ILE A 200 -10.43 6.02 -3.59
N ALA A 201 -10.19 7.32 -3.55
CA ALA A 201 -8.94 7.89 -3.05
C ALA A 201 -9.09 8.15 -1.53
N ILE A 202 -8.31 7.42 -0.71
CA ILE A 202 -8.34 7.51 0.75
C ILE A 202 -7.23 8.46 1.22
N ASN A 203 -7.58 9.53 1.93
CA ASN A 203 -6.60 10.50 2.44
C ASN A 203 -5.53 10.87 1.40
N PRO A 204 -5.93 11.21 0.15
CA PRO A 204 -5.00 11.28 -0.98
C PRO A 204 -3.89 12.30 -0.77
N THR A 205 -2.71 11.98 -1.30
CA THR A 205 -1.63 12.97 -1.45
C THR A 205 -2.07 14.11 -2.37
N LYS A 206 -1.39 15.28 -2.26
CA LYS A 206 -1.63 16.42 -3.15
C LYS A 206 -1.49 16.01 -4.62
N GLU A 207 -0.43 15.27 -4.94
CA GLU A 207 -0.16 14.79 -6.30
C GLU A 207 -1.30 13.92 -6.84
N LEU A 208 -1.79 12.93 -6.08
CA LEU A 208 -2.93 12.12 -6.51
C LEU A 208 -4.18 12.97 -6.75
N LEU A 209 -4.47 13.91 -5.85
CA LEU A 209 -5.63 14.78 -6.00
C LEU A 209 -5.53 15.66 -7.25
N GLU A 210 -4.34 16.18 -7.57
CA GLU A 210 -4.09 16.94 -8.80
C GLU A 210 -4.27 16.08 -10.06
N LEU A 211 -3.78 14.82 -10.05
CA LEU A 211 -4.00 13.87 -11.14
C LEU A 211 -5.50 13.58 -11.36
N ILE A 212 -6.26 13.40 -10.28
CA ILE A 212 -7.72 13.18 -10.37
C ILE A 212 -8.43 14.41 -10.95
N ARG A 213 -8.07 15.62 -10.52
CA ARG A 213 -8.66 16.88 -11.01
C ARG A 213 -8.41 17.13 -12.49
N ASN A 214 -7.22 16.78 -12.97
CA ASN A 214 -6.79 17.04 -14.34
C ASN A 214 -7.21 15.94 -15.32
N ASP A 215 -7.90 14.90 -14.87
CA ASP A 215 -8.37 13.80 -15.71
C ASP A 215 -9.90 13.75 -15.73
N GLU A 216 -10.49 14.01 -16.89
CA GLU A 216 -11.96 14.09 -17.09
C GLU A 216 -12.72 12.84 -16.62
N LYS A 217 -12.14 11.64 -16.82
CA LYS A 217 -12.76 10.41 -16.37
C LYS A 217 -12.65 10.27 -14.84
N ALA A 218 -11.44 10.42 -14.31
CA ALA A 218 -11.18 10.25 -12.88
C ALA A 218 -11.96 11.28 -12.04
N LYS A 219 -12.05 12.52 -12.48
CA LYS A 219 -12.84 13.58 -11.82
C LYS A 219 -14.30 13.18 -11.59
N ASN A 220 -14.88 12.37 -12.49
CA ASN A 220 -16.27 11.93 -12.44
C ASN A 220 -16.47 10.54 -11.86
N THR A 221 -15.41 9.76 -11.62
CA THR A 221 -15.50 8.35 -11.19
C THR A 221 -14.71 8.02 -9.93
N VAL A 222 -13.96 8.98 -9.38
CA VAL A 222 -13.17 8.78 -8.17
C VAL A 222 -13.73 9.62 -7.03
N ASP A 223 -14.17 8.94 -5.98
CA ASP A 223 -14.57 9.57 -4.72
C ASP A 223 -13.34 9.90 -3.86
N ILE A 224 -13.34 11.06 -3.21
CA ILE A 224 -12.32 11.47 -2.27
C ILE A 224 -12.81 11.22 -0.85
N ILE A 225 -12.22 10.29 -0.15
CA ILE A 225 -12.55 9.97 1.23
C ILE A 225 -11.42 10.44 2.15
N VAL A 226 -11.75 11.24 3.14
CA VAL A 226 -10.82 11.68 4.18
C VAL A 226 -11.30 11.19 5.53
N GLU A 227 -10.55 10.28 6.14
CA GLU A 227 -10.80 9.82 7.50
C GLU A 227 -9.89 10.56 8.48
N ARG A 228 -10.51 11.32 9.37
CA ARG A 228 -9.80 12.09 10.40
C ARG A 228 -10.42 11.86 11.76
N LYS A 229 -9.66 11.31 12.71
CA LYS A 229 -10.14 10.96 14.07
C LYS A 229 -11.37 10.04 14.00
N ASP A 230 -12.54 10.55 14.31
CA ASP A 230 -13.85 9.88 14.41
C ASP A 230 -14.82 10.25 13.29
N VAL A 231 -14.38 11.09 12.34
CA VAL A 231 -15.17 11.59 11.22
C VAL A 231 -14.59 11.09 9.89
N ILE A 232 -15.48 10.72 8.96
CA ILE A 232 -15.15 10.35 7.57
C ILE A 232 -15.88 11.35 6.67
N TYR A 233 -15.10 12.05 5.83
CA TYR A 233 -15.62 12.99 4.85
C TYR A 233 -15.63 12.33 3.47
N ASN A 234 -16.71 12.55 2.71
CA ASN A 234 -16.73 12.35 1.26
C ASN A 234 -16.64 13.73 0.61
N LEU A 235 -15.56 14.00 -0.10
CA LEU A 235 -15.26 15.31 -0.68
C LEU A 235 -15.32 15.25 -2.20
N SER A 236 -15.70 16.39 -2.81
CA SER A 236 -15.53 16.56 -4.26
C SER A 236 -14.04 16.65 -4.63
N PRO A 237 -13.61 16.17 -5.80
CA PRO A 237 -12.28 16.45 -6.34
C PRO A 237 -11.94 17.95 -6.42
N ASP A 238 -12.95 18.82 -6.54
CA ASP A 238 -12.79 20.27 -6.57
C ASP A 238 -12.64 20.91 -5.16
N VAL A 239 -12.50 20.12 -4.10
CA VAL A 239 -12.26 20.63 -2.74
C VAL A 239 -11.09 21.59 -2.72
N ARG A 240 -11.25 22.75 -2.02
CA ARG A 240 -10.18 23.75 -1.94
C ARG A 240 -8.96 23.21 -1.19
N ILE A 241 -7.80 23.25 -1.82
CA ILE A 241 -6.50 23.06 -1.16
C ILE A 241 -6.03 24.41 -0.64
N LEU A 242 -5.50 24.43 0.57
CA LEU A 242 -4.84 25.61 1.15
C LEU A 242 -3.33 25.42 0.98
N ASP A 243 -2.73 26.30 0.20
CA ASP A 243 -1.27 26.41 0.10
C ASP A 243 -0.80 27.35 1.22
N ILE A 244 -0.14 26.81 2.24
CA ILE A 244 0.42 27.49 3.40
C ILE A 244 1.90 27.18 3.53
#